data_50908d1e4ee7e865c36720532713e62b
#
_entry.id   50908d1e4ee7e865c36720532713e62b
#
_cell.length_a   1.000
_cell.length_b   1.000
_cell.length_c   1.000
_cell.angle_alpha   90.00
_cell.angle_beta   90.00
_cell.angle_gamma   90.00
#
_symmetry.space_group_name_H-M   'P 1'
#
loop_
_entity.id
_entity.type
_entity.pdbx_description
1 polymer ?
#
loop_
_entity_poly.entity_id
_entity_poly.type
_entity_poly.pdbx_seq_one_letter_code
_entity_poly.pdbx_strand_id
1 'polypeptide(L)'
;MLYSQMSKEQLQAEKTALEKQYADYKAKGLKLDMSRGKPAPEQLNLSLDMLLHCLDGDYKSSNGIDCRNYGVLDGIPEAKALFQEMLGVSADEVIVGGNSSLQMMYDTIIRAMQLGVLGSEKPWCKYEHVKFLCPAPGYDRHFAICQALGIEMINVDYLEDGPDMDLSLIHISEPTRPY
;
A
#
# COMPACT_ATOMS: atom_id res chain seq x y z
N MET A 1 7.03 18.46 -25.86
CA MET A 1 8.42 18.49 -26.40
C MET A 1 9.37 18.33 -25.24
N LEU A 2 10.39 17.46 -25.36
CA LEU A 2 11.37 17.27 -24.29
C LEU A 2 12.29 18.49 -24.21
N TYR A 3 12.69 18.90 -23.01
CA TYR A 3 13.63 20.03 -22.83
C TYR A 3 14.95 19.83 -23.57
N SER A 4 15.41 18.58 -23.70
CA SER A 4 16.61 18.23 -24.47
C SER A 4 16.52 18.51 -25.98
N GLN A 5 15.30 18.73 -26.50
CA GLN A 5 15.03 18.99 -27.92
C GLN A 5 14.74 20.48 -28.19
N MET A 6 14.77 21.34 -27.17
CA MET A 6 14.48 22.76 -27.29
C MET A 6 15.74 23.57 -27.63
N SER A 7 15.57 24.63 -28.43
CA SER A 7 16.64 25.60 -28.64
C SER A 7 16.89 26.43 -27.37
N LYS A 8 18.04 27.10 -27.31
CA LYS A 8 18.38 27.95 -26.18
C LYS A 8 17.34 29.08 -25.96
N GLU A 9 16.83 29.65 -27.04
CA GLU A 9 15.80 30.70 -27.03
C GLU A 9 14.47 30.13 -26.48
N GLN A 10 14.07 28.95 -26.91
CA GLN A 10 12.88 28.25 -26.41
C GLN A 10 13.00 27.92 -24.93
N LEU A 11 14.13 27.42 -24.47
CA LEU A 11 14.39 27.16 -23.06
C LEU A 11 14.35 28.44 -22.22
N GLN A 12 14.89 29.55 -22.75
CA GLN A 12 14.86 30.85 -22.04
C GLN A 12 13.42 31.38 -21.95
N ALA A 13 12.62 31.26 -22.99
CA ALA A 13 11.22 31.68 -22.98
C ALA A 13 10.40 30.82 -21.99
N GLU A 14 10.59 29.51 -22.00
CA GLU A 14 9.95 28.57 -21.07
C GLU A 14 10.33 28.88 -19.61
N LYS A 15 11.62 29.11 -19.36
CA LYS A 15 12.11 29.51 -18.02
C LYS A 15 11.40 30.79 -17.53
N THR A 16 11.32 31.79 -18.38
CA THR A 16 10.66 33.06 -18.02
C THR A 16 9.16 32.84 -17.71
N ALA A 17 8.49 32.01 -18.51
CA ALA A 17 7.09 31.68 -18.28
C ALA A 17 6.87 30.93 -16.95
N LEU A 18 7.72 29.97 -16.65
CA LEU A 18 7.68 29.19 -15.39
C LEU A 18 8.02 30.07 -14.17
N GLU A 19 9.00 30.94 -14.28
CA GLU A 19 9.34 31.90 -13.21
C GLU A 19 8.16 32.81 -12.88
N LYS A 20 7.43 33.28 -13.91
CA LYS A 20 6.22 34.06 -13.71
C LYS A 20 5.13 33.26 -13.04
N GLN A 21 4.83 32.06 -13.52
CA GLN A 21 3.84 31.16 -12.91
C GLN A 21 4.18 30.86 -11.44
N TYR A 22 5.44 30.61 -11.15
CA TYR A 22 5.90 30.37 -9.78
C TYR A 22 5.68 31.60 -8.89
N ALA A 23 6.00 32.79 -9.38
CA ALA A 23 5.77 34.04 -8.65
C ALA A 23 4.27 34.30 -8.41
N ASP A 24 3.42 34.02 -9.39
CA ASP A 24 1.96 34.12 -9.28
C ASP A 24 1.40 33.17 -8.24
N TYR A 25 1.86 31.90 -8.21
CA TYR A 25 1.47 30.94 -7.17
C TYR A 25 1.96 31.37 -5.79
N LYS A 26 3.19 31.84 -5.69
CA LYS A 26 3.75 32.32 -4.42
C LYS A 26 2.97 33.52 -3.87
N ALA A 27 2.52 34.41 -4.74
CA ALA A 27 1.73 35.57 -4.36
C ALA A 27 0.34 35.21 -3.80
N LYS A 28 -0.19 34.04 -4.14
CA LYS A 28 -1.47 33.54 -3.57
C LYS A 28 -1.38 33.20 -2.09
N GLY A 29 -0.20 33.12 -1.50
CA GLY A 29 0.00 32.84 -0.08
C GLY A 29 -0.53 31.48 0.37
N LEU A 30 -0.58 30.50 -0.55
CA LEU A 30 -1.12 29.16 -0.26
C LEU A 30 -0.28 28.46 0.82
N LYS A 31 -0.95 27.87 1.78
CA LYS A 31 -0.35 27.03 2.82
C LYS A 31 -0.68 25.56 2.52
N LEU A 32 0.02 24.99 1.56
CA LEU A 32 -0.17 23.61 1.13
C LEU A 32 0.92 22.73 1.75
N ASP A 33 0.51 21.60 2.32
CA ASP A 33 1.41 20.55 2.80
C ASP A 33 1.29 19.33 1.87
N MET A 34 2.34 19.07 1.12
CA MET A 34 2.46 17.90 0.22
C MET A 34 3.32 16.78 0.82
N SER A 35 3.79 16.94 2.06
CA SER A 35 4.67 15.96 2.70
C SER A 35 3.96 14.68 3.11
N ARG A 36 2.63 14.71 3.22
CA ARG A 36 1.80 13.59 3.65
C ARG A 36 0.50 13.51 2.85
N GLY A 37 0.18 12.32 2.36
CA GLY A 37 -1.12 12.02 1.74
C GLY A 37 -2.21 11.82 2.79
N LYS A 38 -2.61 12.90 3.47
CA LYS A 38 -3.71 12.87 4.45
C LYS A 38 -4.99 13.40 3.81
N PRO A 39 -6.14 12.73 4.03
CA PRO A 39 -7.43 13.30 3.65
C PRO A 39 -7.68 14.65 4.34
N ALA A 40 -8.31 15.58 3.62
CA ALA A 40 -8.74 16.84 4.18
C ALA A 40 -9.90 16.64 5.20
N PRO A 41 -10.12 17.56 6.15
CA PRO A 41 -11.21 17.45 7.12
C PRO A 41 -12.58 17.23 6.49
N GLU A 42 -12.85 17.88 5.36
CA GLU A 42 -14.10 17.75 4.60
C GLU A 42 -14.30 16.34 4.06
N GLN A 43 -13.21 15.67 3.64
CA GLN A 43 -13.25 14.27 3.20
C GLN A 43 -13.50 13.32 4.37
N LEU A 44 -12.93 13.59 5.54
CA LEU A 44 -13.16 12.81 6.75
C LEU A 44 -14.60 12.95 7.25
N ASN A 45 -15.20 14.13 7.07
CA ASN A 45 -16.60 14.38 7.47
C ASN A 45 -17.61 13.56 6.65
N LEU A 46 -17.25 13.06 5.46
CA LEU A 46 -18.13 12.19 4.67
C LEU A 46 -18.49 10.88 5.40
N SER A 47 -17.65 10.42 6.31
CA SER A 47 -17.88 9.20 7.09
C SER A 47 -18.30 9.47 8.54
N LEU A 48 -18.55 10.72 8.90
CA LEU A 48 -18.88 11.09 10.29
C LEU A 48 -20.15 10.39 10.81
N ASP A 49 -21.16 10.26 9.97
CA ASP A 49 -22.42 9.60 10.31
C ASP A 49 -22.22 8.12 10.70
N MET A 50 -21.22 7.46 10.14
CA MET A 50 -20.88 6.08 10.52
C MET A 50 -20.52 5.97 12.01
N LEU A 51 -19.83 6.97 12.56
CA LEU A 51 -19.49 7.01 13.99
C LEU A 51 -20.73 7.23 14.86
N LEU A 52 -21.72 7.97 14.36
CA LEU A 52 -22.96 8.22 15.08
C LEU A 52 -23.85 6.98 15.17
N HIS A 53 -23.87 6.14 14.15
CA HIS A 53 -24.61 4.87 14.16
C HIS A 53 -24.15 3.92 15.25
N CYS A 54 -22.89 3.98 15.66
CA CYS A 54 -22.40 3.19 16.79
C CYS A 54 -23.09 3.53 18.12
N LEU A 55 -23.81 4.64 18.20
CA LEU A 55 -24.52 5.10 19.40
C LEU A 55 -25.99 4.67 19.44
N ASP A 56 -26.54 4.15 18.34
CA ASP A 56 -27.96 3.83 18.20
C ASP A 56 -28.39 2.51 18.89
N GLY A 57 -27.42 1.80 19.48
CA GLY A 57 -27.71 0.68 20.39
C GLY A 57 -27.79 -0.71 19.74
N ASP A 58 -27.68 -0.85 18.44
CA ASP A 58 -27.50 -2.14 17.79
C ASP A 58 -25.99 -2.44 17.61
N TYR A 59 -25.47 -3.26 18.51
CA TYR A 59 -24.05 -3.63 18.53
C TYR A 59 -23.80 -5.07 18.06
N LYS A 60 -24.82 -5.72 17.50
CA LYS A 60 -24.72 -7.12 17.08
C LYS A 60 -24.52 -7.23 15.58
N SER A 61 -23.59 -8.07 15.18
CA SER A 61 -23.47 -8.52 13.81
C SER A 61 -24.64 -9.44 13.40
N SER A 62 -24.81 -9.66 12.11
CA SER A 62 -25.88 -10.51 11.55
C SER A 62 -25.88 -11.95 12.10
N ASN A 63 -24.72 -12.44 12.52
CA ASN A 63 -24.60 -13.75 13.18
C ASN A 63 -24.72 -13.69 14.72
N GLY A 64 -25.15 -12.54 15.27
CA GLY A 64 -25.45 -12.38 16.68
C GLY A 64 -24.27 -12.07 17.61
N ILE A 65 -23.07 -11.83 17.05
CA ILE A 65 -21.89 -11.48 17.84
C ILE A 65 -22.03 -10.04 18.34
N ASP A 66 -21.79 -9.82 19.62
CA ASP A 66 -21.70 -8.47 20.20
C ASP A 66 -20.37 -7.84 19.83
N CYS A 67 -20.40 -6.85 18.92
CA CYS A 67 -19.22 -6.19 18.38
C CYS A 67 -18.43 -5.34 19.40
N ARG A 68 -18.96 -5.16 20.61
CA ARG A 68 -18.24 -4.52 21.73
C ARG A 68 -17.30 -5.49 22.44
N ASN A 69 -17.37 -6.78 22.11
CA ASN A 69 -16.54 -7.82 22.70
C ASN A 69 -15.43 -8.24 21.72
N TYR A 70 -14.45 -8.97 22.23
CA TYR A 70 -13.36 -9.55 21.43
C TYR A 70 -13.73 -10.98 20.96
N GLY A 71 -12.90 -11.56 20.07
CA GLY A 71 -13.01 -12.97 19.66
C GLY A 71 -13.31 -13.18 18.18
N VAL A 72 -13.53 -12.10 17.41
CA VAL A 72 -13.61 -12.17 15.94
C VAL A 72 -12.24 -11.83 15.38
N LEU A 73 -11.59 -12.83 14.73
CA LEU A 73 -10.19 -12.70 14.32
C LEU A 73 -10.00 -12.08 12.94
N ASP A 74 -10.99 -12.24 12.05
CA ASP A 74 -10.87 -11.93 10.62
C ASP A 74 -11.95 -10.98 10.09
N GLY A 75 -12.77 -10.43 10.98
CA GLY A 75 -13.83 -9.49 10.65
C GLY A 75 -15.24 -10.04 10.79
N ILE A 76 -16.19 -9.15 11.01
CA ILE A 76 -17.64 -9.50 11.07
C ILE A 76 -18.16 -9.79 9.65
N PRO A 77 -19.24 -10.61 9.52
CA PRO A 77 -19.75 -11.02 8.21
C PRO A 77 -20.06 -9.84 7.27
N GLU A 78 -20.63 -8.77 7.80
CA GLU A 78 -20.98 -7.58 7.03
C GLU A 78 -19.76 -6.88 6.43
N ALA A 79 -18.68 -6.75 7.21
CA ALA A 79 -17.43 -6.16 6.74
C ALA A 79 -16.77 -7.05 5.67
N LYS A 80 -16.78 -8.38 5.87
CA LYS A 80 -16.25 -9.32 4.88
C LYS A 80 -17.05 -9.27 3.58
N ALA A 81 -18.38 -9.20 3.65
CA ALA A 81 -19.24 -9.08 2.47
C ALA A 81 -18.99 -7.80 1.69
N LEU A 82 -18.81 -6.67 2.37
CA LEU A 82 -18.48 -5.38 1.75
C LEU A 82 -17.15 -5.44 0.98
N PHE A 83 -16.11 -5.97 1.61
CA PHE A 83 -14.80 -6.07 0.97
C PHE A 83 -14.71 -7.17 -0.08
N GLN A 84 -15.49 -8.23 0.04
CA GLN A 84 -15.65 -9.25 -0.99
C GLN A 84 -16.09 -8.62 -2.32
N GLU A 85 -17.11 -7.77 -2.29
CA GLU A 85 -17.58 -7.07 -3.48
C GLU A 85 -16.52 -6.13 -4.07
N MET A 86 -15.87 -5.34 -3.21
CA MET A 86 -14.86 -4.37 -3.63
C MET A 86 -13.61 -5.04 -4.23
N LEU A 87 -13.20 -6.19 -3.71
CA LEU A 87 -11.97 -6.89 -4.11
C LEU A 87 -12.20 -7.96 -5.18
N GLY A 88 -13.46 -8.37 -5.42
CA GLY A 88 -13.78 -9.44 -6.37
C GLY A 88 -13.31 -10.82 -5.93
N VAL A 89 -13.27 -11.09 -4.62
CA VAL A 89 -12.84 -12.37 -4.01
C VAL A 89 -13.97 -12.97 -3.18
N SER A 90 -13.80 -14.18 -2.67
CA SER A 90 -14.78 -14.79 -1.74
C SER A 90 -14.63 -14.24 -0.32
N ALA A 91 -15.68 -14.31 0.50
CA ALA A 91 -15.64 -13.83 1.89
C ALA A 91 -14.57 -14.56 2.73
N ASP A 92 -14.26 -15.81 2.40
CA ASP A 92 -13.24 -16.60 3.11
C ASP A 92 -11.81 -16.15 2.82
N GLU A 93 -11.62 -15.40 1.73
CA GLU A 93 -10.33 -14.79 1.36
C GLU A 93 -10.16 -13.39 1.93
N VAL A 94 -11.17 -12.85 2.64
CA VAL A 94 -11.12 -11.52 3.25
C VAL A 94 -10.76 -11.60 4.72
N ILE A 95 -9.72 -10.89 5.10
CA ILE A 95 -9.34 -10.64 6.50
C ILE A 95 -9.40 -9.14 6.74
N VAL A 96 -10.26 -8.73 7.66
CA VAL A 96 -10.42 -7.33 8.05
C VAL A 96 -9.49 -7.03 9.22
N GLY A 97 -8.55 -6.12 9.00
CA GLY A 97 -7.58 -5.70 10.01
C GLY A 97 -7.85 -4.28 10.52
N GLY A 98 -6.83 -3.71 11.15
CA GLY A 98 -6.86 -2.32 11.59
C GLY A 98 -6.73 -1.32 10.44
N ASN A 99 -6.77 -0.03 10.76
CA ASN A 99 -6.69 1.07 9.79
C ASN A 99 -5.27 1.42 9.32
N SER A 100 -4.26 0.68 9.76
CA SER A 100 -2.86 0.87 9.34
C SER A 100 -2.43 -0.25 8.40
N SER A 101 -2.45 0.01 7.10
CA SER A 101 -1.98 -0.94 6.08
C SER A 101 -0.50 -1.30 6.28
N LEU A 102 0.34 -0.36 6.71
CA LEU A 102 1.75 -0.61 6.98
C LEU A 102 1.94 -1.63 8.12
N GLN A 103 1.14 -1.54 9.18
CA GLN A 103 1.17 -2.53 10.26
C GLN A 103 0.73 -3.91 9.76
N MET A 104 -0.34 -3.98 8.97
CA MET A 104 -0.82 -5.24 8.38
C MET A 104 0.25 -5.88 7.48
N MET A 105 0.95 -5.09 6.68
CA MET A 105 2.06 -5.58 5.86
C MET A 105 3.20 -6.12 6.73
N TYR A 106 3.60 -5.38 7.77
CA TYR A 106 4.63 -5.83 8.69
C TYR A 106 4.22 -7.13 9.39
N ASP A 107 3.01 -7.20 9.93
CA ASP A 107 2.49 -8.38 10.62
C ASP A 107 2.44 -9.60 9.69
N THR A 108 2.08 -9.41 8.43
CA THR A 108 2.06 -10.49 7.44
C THR A 108 3.47 -11.02 7.17
N ILE A 109 4.43 -10.13 6.92
CA ILE A 109 5.81 -10.52 6.65
C ILE A 109 6.47 -11.15 7.88
N ILE A 110 6.29 -10.56 9.08
CA ILE A 110 6.89 -11.12 10.30
C ILE A 110 6.31 -12.50 10.63
N ARG A 111 5.03 -12.74 10.38
CA ARG A 111 4.43 -14.08 10.54
C ARG A 111 5.04 -15.09 9.57
N ALA A 112 5.19 -14.72 8.30
CA ALA A 112 5.86 -15.56 7.32
C ALA A 112 7.32 -15.88 7.73
N MET A 113 8.04 -14.88 8.22
CA MET A 113 9.40 -15.03 8.72
C MET A 113 9.48 -15.98 9.94
N GLN A 114 8.54 -15.92 10.87
CA GLN A 114 8.59 -16.66 12.12
C GLN A 114 7.87 -18.01 12.06
N LEU A 115 6.77 -18.10 11.32
CA LEU A 115 5.88 -19.26 11.30
C LEU A 115 5.85 -19.98 9.94
N GLY A 116 6.28 -19.30 8.87
CA GLY A 116 6.08 -19.74 7.49
C GLY A 116 4.70 -19.38 6.97
N VAL A 117 4.43 -19.80 5.74
CA VAL A 117 3.12 -19.69 5.07
C VAL A 117 2.57 -21.07 4.75
N LEU A 118 1.30 -21.14 4.36
CA LEU A 118 0.69 -22.39 3.95
C LEU A 118 1.53 -23.07 2.84
N GLY A 119 1.90 -24.33 3.07
CA GLY A 119 2.77 -25.08 2.16
C GLY A 119 4.27 -24.89 2.39
N SER A 120 4.71 -23.99 3.27
CA SER A 120 6.13 -23.89 3.64
C SER A 120 6.57 -25.06 4.50
N GLU A 121 7.69 -25.67 4.17
CA GLU A 121 8.32 -26.71 5.00
C GLU A 121 8.86 -26.16 6.33
N LYS A 122 9.26 -24.90 6.34
CA LYS A 122 9.83 -24.20 7.49
C LYS A 122 9.58 -22.69 7.43
N PRO A 123 9.69 -21.98 8.56
CA PRO A 123 9.63 -20.50 8.58
C PRO A 123 10.64 -19.85 7.62
N TRP A 124 10.28 -18.70 7.04
CA TRP A 124 11.14 -18.03 6.07
C TRP A 124 12.53 -17.67 6.66
N CYS A 125 12.61 -17.32 7.93
CA CYS A 125 13.90 -17.01 8.59
C CYS A 125 14.86 -18.22 8.68
N LYS A 126 14.41 -19.43 8.33
CA LYS A 126 15.24 -20.64 8.30
C LYS A 126 15.76 -20.97 6.91
N TYR A 127 15.37 -20.18 5.88
CA TYR A 127 15.98 -20.26 4.56
C TYR A 127 17.23 -19.40 4.50
N GLU A 128 18.21 -19.82 3.74
CA GLU A 128 19.47 -19.10 3.58
C GLU A 128 19.29 -17.75 2.91
N HIS A 129 18.39 -17.70 1.92
CA HIS A 129 18.07 -16.51 1.16
C HIS A 129 16.56 -16.31 1.09
N VAL A 130 16.08 -15.18 1.57
CA VAL A 130 14.71 -14.70 1.38
C VAL A 130 14.79 -13.45 0.52
N LYS A 131 14.06 -13.44 -0.58
CA LYS A 131 14.03 -12.33 -1.55
C LYS A 131 12.66 -11.70 -1.62
N PHE A 132 12.62 -10.40 -1.87
CA PHE A 132 11.39 -9.64 -2.05
C PHE A 132 11.49 -8.76 -3.28
N LEU A 133 10.50 -8.86 -4.18
CA LEU A 133 10.42 -8.01 -5.36
C LEU A 133 9.91 -6.63 -4.97
N CYS A 134 10.67 -5.61 -5.28
CA CYS A 134 10.43 -4.23 -4.87
C CYS A 134 10.25 -3.35 -6.11
N PRO A 135 9.02 -3.13 -6.60
CA PRO A 135 8.80 -2.15 -7.66
C PRO A 135 9.25 -0.76 -7.22
N ALA A 136 10.17 -0.16 -7.98
CA ALA A 136 10.76 1.14 -7.67
C ALA A 136 10.59 2.11 -8.86
N PRO A 137 10.21 3.39 -8.61
CA PRO A 137 9.98 4.00 -7.30
C PRO A 137 8.73 3.47 -6.59
N GLY A 138 8.81 3.32 -5.27
CA GLY A 138 7.73 2.80 -4.43
C GLY A 138 7.71 3.47 -3.05
N TYR A 139 6.80 3.00 -2.19
CA TYR A 139 6.72 3.53 -0.83
C TYR A 139 7.87 2.99 0.03
N ASP A 140 8.73 3.87 0.49
CA ASP A 140 9.98 3.57 1.20
C ASP A 140 9.81 2.71 2.46
N ARG A 141 8.64 2.76 3.11
CA ARG A 141 8.36 2.00 4.32
C ARG A 141 8.24 0.50 4.07
N HIS A 142 7.75 0.09 2.90
CA HIS A 142 7.74 -1.32 2.51
C HIS A 142 9.16 -1.88 2.41
N PHE A 143 10.05 -1.10 1.81
CA PHE A 143 11.47 -1.47 1.68
C PHE A 143 12.17 -1.49 3.04
N ALA A 144 11.83 -0.56 3.93
CA ALA A 144 12.35 -0.54 5.29
C ALA A 144 11.98 -1.79 6.11
N ILE A 145 10.80 -2.38 5.89
CA ILE A 145 10.41 -3.66 6.49
C ILE A 145 11.35 -4.77 6.02
N CYS A 146 11.58 -4.88 4.72
CA CYS A 146 12.49 -5.88 4.16
C CYS A 146 13.91 -5.71 4.73
N GLN A 147 14.41 -4.48 4.76
CA GLN A 147 15.73 -4.17 5.32
C GLN A 147 15.85 -4.55 6.79
N ALA A 148 14.85 -4.22 7.59
CA ALA A 148 14.84 -4.53 9.03
C ALA A 148 14.83 -6.04 9.32
N LEU A 149 14.27 -6.84 8.42
CA LEU A 149 14.18 -8.29 8.55
C LEU A 149 15.29 -9.04 7.83
N GLY A 150 16.25 -8.33 7.23
CA GLY A 150 17.36 -8.94 6.49
C GLY A 150 16.94 -9.63 5.19
N ILE A 151 15.82 -9.23 4.61
CA ILE A 151 15.31 -9.75 3.35
C ILE A 151 16.05 -9.07 2.20
N GLU A 152 16.58 -9.84 1.26
CA GLU A 152 17.20 -9.31 0.05
C GLU A 152 16.14 -8.65 -0.83
N MET A 153 16.36 -7.39 -1.20
CA MET A 153 15.45 -6.65 -2.06
C MET A 153 15.93 -6.69 -3.50
N ILE A 154 15.05 -7.09 -4.41
CA ILE A 154 15.24 -7.07 -5.83
C ILE A 154 14.41 -5.92 -6.41
N ASN A 155 15.07 -4.88 -6.88
CA ASN A 155 14.39 -3.75 -7.51
C ASN A 155 13.82 -4.17 -8.87
N VAL A 156 12.54 -3.83 -9.08
CA VAL A 156 11.84 -4.01 -10.35
C VAL A 156 11.50 -2.61 -10.88
N ASP A 157 12.04 -2.27 -12.03
CA ASP A 157 11.78 -0.97 -12.65
C ASP A 157 10.35 -0.88 -13.19
N TYR A 158 9.85 0.35 -13.39
CA TYR A 158 8.58 0.61 -14.05
C TYR A 158 8.80 0.84 -15.55
N LEU A 159 7.97 0.18 -16.34
CA LEU A 159 7.75 0.45 -17.75
C LEU A 159 6.58 1.44 -17.91
N GLU A 160 6.19 1.75 -19.15
CA GLU A 160 5.08 2.68 -19.42
C GLU A 160 3.72 2.19 -18.87
N ASP A 161 3.53 0.88 -18.80
CA ASP A 161 2.29 0.20 -18.43
C ASP A 161 2.31 -0.46 -17.04
N GLY A 162 3.41 -0.36 -16.30
CA GLY A 162 3.52 -0.90 -14.96
C GLY A 162 4.92 -1.44 -14.62
N PRO A 163 5.05 -2.21 -13.53
CA PRO A 163 6.30 -2.86 -13.19
C PRO A 163 6.77 -3.81 -14.30
N ASP A 164 8.09 -3.93 -14.47
CA ASP A 164 8.70 -4.89 -15.41
C ASP A 164 8.37 -6.33 -14.98
N MET A 165 7.30 -6.88 -15.56
CA MET A 165 6.82 -8.22 -15.23
C MET A 165 7.72 -9.32 -15.78
N ASP A 166 8.49 -9.07 -16.82
CA ASP A 166 9.44 -10.06 -17.36
C ASP A 166 10.57 -10.30 -16.36
N LEU A 167 11.10 -9.23 -15.77
CA LEU A 167 12.08 -9.34 -14.68
C LEU A 167 11.46 -10.02 -13.44
N SER A 168 10.24 -9.68 -13.09
CA SER A 168 9.52 -10.29 -11.98
C SER A 168 9.35 -11.80 -12.17
N LEU A 169 8.94 -12.24 -13.35
CA LEU A 169 8.73 -13.66 -13.66
C LEU A 169 10.01 -14.48 -13.61
N ILE A 170 11.15 -13.93 -14.05
CA ILE A 170 12.47 -14.60 -13.96
C ILE A 170 12.76 -14.95 -12.49
N HIS A 171 12.56 -14.03 -11.56
CA HIS A 171 12.81 -14.23 -10.13
C HIS A 171 11.79 -15.14 -9.43
N ILE A 172 10.56 -15.20 -9.91
CA ILE A 172 9.52 -16.10 -9.36
C ILE A 172 9.75 -17.54 -9.83
N SER A 173 10.24 -17.75 -11.05
CA SER A 173 10.39 -19.09 -11.63
C SER A 173 11.71 -19.80 -11.24
N GLU A 174 12.70 -19.08 -10.74
CA GLU A 174 13.99 -19.67 -10.33
C GLU A 174 14.00 -20.51 -9.05
N PRO A 175 13.07 -20.38 -8.07
CA PRO A 175 13.12 -21.19 -6.84
C PRO A 175 12.92 -22.70 -7.05
N THR A 176 12.58 -23.12 -8.25
CA THR A 176 12.26 -24.53 -8.54
C THR A 176 13.37 -25.31 -9.25
N ARG A 177 14.55 -24.75 -9.45
CA ARG A 177 15.71 -25.52 -9.92
C ARG A 177 16.41 -26.18 -8.72
N PRO A 178 16.36 -27.51 -8.57
CA PRO A 178 17.25 -28.19 -7.62
C PRO A 178 18.68 -28.04 -8.15
N TYR A 179 19.56 -27.54 -7.32
CA TYR A 179 20.99 -27.61 -7.53
C TYR A 179 21.48 -29.03 -7.21
#